data_32821c41d5d3946323665972e09ba760
#
_entry.id   32821c41d5d3946323665972e09ba760
#
_cell.length_a   1.000
_cell.length_b   1.000
_cell.length_c   1.000
_cell.angle_alpha   90.00
_cell.angle_beta   90.00
_cell.angle_gamma   90.00
#
_symmetry.space_group_name_H-M   'P 1'
#
loop_
_entity.id
_entity.type
_entity.pdbx_description
1 polymer ?
#
loop_
_entity_poly.entity_id
_entity_poly.type
_entity_poly.pdbx_seq_one_letter_code
_entity_poly.pdbx_strand_id
1 'polypeptide(L)'
;MSILVVAEHDNNEIKGSTLNTVTAASEIGGDVSVLVAGSESSSAAEQASKISGISSVIHVDDPIYKNFLAEDLGNLVVSIAEGFNYILAPATTFGKNFLPRVAAKLDVQQISDIISVEDADTFKRPIYAGSCIATVKSNDSVKVITVRTTAFDASPISDSSVTVNAGDAVDSLNNSSFVNDEIAESDRPELTAADVIVSGGRALGSSENFKIIEALADKLGAAVGASRAAVDAGYVPNDYQVGQTGKIVAPTLYIAIGISGAIQHLAGMKDSKVIVAINKDEDAPIFQVADYGLVGDLFEAVPELTDSV
;
A
#
# COMPACT_ATOMS: atom_id res chain seq x y z
N MET A 1 22.31 5.40 -13.94
CA MET A 1 20.96 4.91 -14.23
C MET A 1 20.01 5.93 -13.64
N SER A 2 18.93 6.27 -14.35
CA SER A 2 17.94 7.27 -13.91
C SER A 2 16.65 6.57 -13.54
N ILE A 3 16.11 6.86 -12.35
CA ILE A 3 14.94 6.22 -11.77
C ILE A 3 13.90 7.29 -11.47
N LEU A 4 12.67 7.08 -11.93
CA LEU A 4 11.52 7.88 -11.58
C LEU A 4 10.66 7.13 -10.56
N VAL A 5 10.42 7.73 -9.41
CA VAL A 5 9.42 7.27 -8.43
C VAL A 5 8.21 8.17 -8.52
N VAL A 6 7.05 7.62 -8.84
CA VAL A 6 5.79 8.38 -8.82
C VAL A 6 5.23 8.36 -7.41
N ALA A 7 5.18 9.51 -6.77
CA ALA A 7 4.76 9.64 -5.38
C ALA A 7 3.26 9.42 -5.21
N GLU A 8 2.88 8.64 -4.21
CA GLU A 8 1.52 8.60 -3.68
C GLU A 8 1.38 9.67 -2.58
N HIS A 9 0.38 10.54 -2.71
CA HIS A 9 0.10 11.64 -1.81
C HIS A 9 -1.38 12.03 -1.89
N ASP A 10 -1.81 12.93 -1.01
CA ASP A 10 -3.19 13.46 -1.00
C ASP A 10 -3.27 14.95 -1.38
N ASN A 11 -2.31 15.43 -2.14
CA ASN A 11 -2.01 16.82 -2.47
C ASN A 11 -1.33 17.62 -1.35
N ASN A 12 -1.47 17.24 -0.08
CA ASN A 12 -0.85 17.93 1.06
C ASN A 12 0.33 17.15 1.66
N GLU A 13 0.17 15.83 1.79
CA GLU A 13 1.12 14.97 2.48
C GLU A 13 1.53 13.78 1.62
N ILE A 14 2.82 13.46 1.67
CA ILE A 14 3.39 12.25 1.06
C ILE A 14 2.98 11.04 1.91
N LYS A 15 2.47 10.00 1.26
CA LYS A 15 2.15 8.74 1.94
C LYS A 15 3.41 7.91 2.20
N GLY A 16 3.41 7.18 3.31
CA GLY A 16 4.52 6.29 3.70
C GLY A 16 4.93 5.30 2.62
N SER A 17 3.98 4.84 1.80
CA SER A 17 4.19 3.99 0.62
C SER A 17 5.23 4.54 -0.36
N THR A 18 5.30 5.86 -0.51
CA THR A 18 6.32 6.54 -1.32
C THR A 18 7.71 6.36 -0.73
N LEU A 19 7.85 6.45 0.59
CA LEU A 19 9.14 6.27 1.29
C LEU A 19 9.68 4.86 1.09
N ASN A 20 8.84 3.84 1.19
CA ASN A 20 9.21 2.45 0.93
C ASN A 20 9.63 2.24 -0.54
N THR A 21 8.94 2.91 -1.47
CA THR A 21 9.26 2.83 -2.91
C THR A 21 10.61 3.48 -3.23
N VAL A 22 10.95 4.58 -2.54
CA VAL A 22 12.28 5.22 -2.68
C VAL A 22 13.39 4.30 -2.18
N THR A 23 13.17 3.54 -1.10
CA THR A 23 14.15 2.53 -0.64
C THR A 23 14.41 1.49 -1.72
N ALA A 24 13.35 0.91 -2.32
CA ALA A 24 13.50 -0.04 -3.43
C ALA A 24 14.24 0.59 -4.62
N ALA A 25 13.96 1.85 -4.96
CA ALA A 25 14.67 2.59 -6.01
C ALA A 25 16.17 2.77 -5.68
N SER A 26 16.48 3.04 -4.41
CA SER A 26 17.87 3.21 -3.95
C SER A 26 18.65 1.88 -4.01
N GLU A 27 18.00 0.75 -3.75
CA GLU A 27 18.62 -0.59 -3.89
C GLU A 27 18.93 -0.95 -5.35
N ILE A 28 18.14 -0.48 -6.32
CA ILE A 28 18.46 -0.61 -7.76
C ILE A 28 19.76 0.15 -8.08
N GLY A 29 19.94 1.31 -7.44
CA GLY A 29 21.10 2.18 -7.61
C GLY A 29 21.01 3.11 -8.81
N GLY A 30 21.45 4.34 -8.62
CA GLY A 30 21.43 5.42 -9.62
C GLY A 30 20.76 6.68 -9.06
N ASP A 31 20.46 7.62 -9.95
CA ASP A 31 19.85 8.89 -9.60
C ASP A 31 18.33 8.73 -9.50
N VAL A 32 17.77 8.95 -8.32
CA VAL A 32 16.35 8.84 -8.06
C VAL A 32 15.68 10.20 -8.11
N SER A 33 14.73 10.38 -9.00
CA SER A 33 13.84 11.55 -9.07
C SER A 33 12.44 11.15 -8.59
N VAL A 34 11.81 12.00 -7.80
CA VAL A 34 10.42 11.78 -7.33
C VAL A 34 9.49 12.71 -8.09
N LEU A 35 8.47 12.15 -8.76
CA LEU A 35 7.39 12.90 -9.38
C LEU A 35 6.28 13.12 -8.36
N VAL A 36 5.95 14.39 -8.11
CA VAL A 36 4.76 14.82 -7.37
C VAL A 36 3.84 15.54 -8.35
N ALA A 37 2.75 14.88 -8.74
CA ALA A 37 1.76 15.42 -9.65
C ALA A 37 0.41 15.56 -8.94
N GLY A 38 -0.09 16.77 -8.77
CA GLY A 38 -1.29 17.06 -8.00
C GLY A 38 -1.86 18.44 -8.31
N SER A 39 -2.75 18.90 -7.46
CA SER A 39 -3.29 20.25 -7.51
C SER A 39 -3.13 20.93 -6.16
N GLU A 40 -2.54 22.13 -6.15
CA GLU A 40 -2.15 22.84 -4.92
C GLU A 40 -1.23 21.97 -4.05
N SER A 41 -0.34 21.20 -4.69
CA SER A 41 0.45 20.11 -4.09
C SER A 41 1.86 20.53 -3.67
N SER A 42 2.13 21.81 -3.51
CA SER A 42 3.44 22.34 -3.11
C SER A 42 3.93 21.80 -1.77
N SER A 43 3.02 21.57 -0.80
CA SER A 43 3.36 20.98 0.50
C SER A 43 3.89 19.55 0.35
N ALA A 44 3.22 18.72 -0.46
CA ALA A 44 3.67 17.36 -0.76
C ALA A 44 5.03 17.36 -1.48
N ALA A 45 5.26 18.30 -2.43
CA ALA A 45 6.54 18.43 -3.13
C ALA A 45 7.66 18.84 -2.19
N GLU A 46 7.41 19.76 -1.23
CA GLU A 46 8.38 20.14 -0.21
C GLU A 46 8.73 18.94 0.70
N GLN A 47 7.74 18.18 1.15
CA GLN A 47 7.97 16.97 1.95
C GLN A 47 8.77 15.94 1.15
N ALA A 48 8.42 15.70 -0.11
CA ALA A 48 9.15 14.80 -0.99
C ALA A 48 10.64 15.20 -1.13
N SER A 49 10.93 16.50 -1.19
CA SER A 49 12.31 16.99 -1.34
C SER A 49 13.24 16.65 -0.16
N LYS A 50 12.66 16.28 0.98
CA LYS A 50 13.37 15.90 2.21
C LYS A 50 13.58 14.39 2.35
N ILE A 51 13.07 13.57 1.41
CA ILE A 51 13.27 12.12 1.45
C ILE A 51 14.75 11.82 1.20
N SER A 52 15.36 11.02 2.06
CA SER A 52 16.75 10.61 1.89
C SER A 52 16.89 9.66 0.69
N GLY A 53 18.02 9.77 -0.04
CA GLY A 53 18.32 8.89 -1.17
C GLY A 53 17.78 9.34 -2.52
N ILE A 54 17.13 10.51 -2.60
CA ILE A 54 16.70 11.09 -3.87
C ILE A 54 17.65 12.20 -4.36
N SER A 55 17.65 12.47 -5.65
CA SER A 55 18.47 13.48 -6.30
C SER A 55 17.69 14.76 -6.64
N SER A 56 16.40 14.64 -6.92
CA SER A 56 15.51 15.76 -7.26
C SER A 56 14.03 15.40 -7.13
N VAL A 57 13.20 16.44 -7.09
CA VAL A 57 11.74 16.33 -7.23
C VAL A 57 11.32 16.99 -8.54
N ILE A 58 10.41 16.35 -9.27
CA ILE A 58 9.68 16.93 -10.40
C ILE A 58 8.28 17.23 -9.87
N HIS A 59 7.90 18.50 -9.84
CA HIS A 59 6.61 18.94 -9.34
C HIS A 59 5.73 19.44 -10.48
N VAL A 60 4.61 18.76 -10.70
CA VAL A 60 3.60 19.14 -11.70
C VAL A 60 2.32 19.52 -10.97
N ASP A 61 2.07 20.81 -10.86
CA ASP A 61 0.92 21.37 -10.14
C ASP A 61 -0.12 21.85 -11.14
N ASP A 62 -1.16 21.05 -11.35
CA ASP A 62 -2.26 21.38 -12.27
C ASP A 62 -3.57 20.72 -11.79
N PRO A 63 -4.72 21.41 -11.89
CA PRO A 63 -6.03 20.90 -11.50
C PRO A 63 -6.40 19.52 -12.11
N ILE A 64 -5.86 19.18 -13.26
CA ILE A 64 -6.10 17.90 -13.94
C ILE A 64 -5.66 16.70 -13.07
N TYR A 65 -4.63 16.88 -12.20
CA TYR A 65 -4.11 15.81 -11.35
C TYR A 65 -4.71 15.80 -9.94
N LYS A 66 -5.68 16.67 -9.65
CA LYS A 66 -6.29 16.79 -8.32
C LYS A 66 -6.79 15.46 -7.74
N ASN A 67 -7.40 14.63 -8.59
CA ASN A 67 -8.04 13.36 -8.19
C ASN A 67 -7.31 12.13 -8.74
N PHE A 68 -6.07 12.29 -9.20
CA PHE A 68 -5.18 11.20 -9.63
C PHE A 68 -5.81 10.23 -10.65
N LEU A 69 -6.60 10.75 -11.60
CA LEU A 69 -7.19 9.91 -12.64
C LEU A 69 -6.09 9.16 -13.41
N ALA A 70 -6.21 7.84 -13.50
CA ALA A 70 -5.17 6.98 -14.02
C ALA A 70 -4.81 7.27 -15.48
N GLU A 71 -5.77 7.74 -16.26
CA GLU A 71 -5.60 8.12 -17.66
C GLU A 71 -4.65 9.31 -17.80
N ASP A 72 -4.90 10.36 -17.02
CA ASP A 72 -4.15 11.61 -17.10
C ASP A 72 -2.78 11.48 -16.43
N LEU A 73 -2.73 10.86 -15.23
CA LEU A 73 -1.47 10.58 -14.55
C LEU A 73 -0.56 9.66 -15.37
N GLY A 74 -1.11 8.59 -15.94
CA GLY A 74 -0.37 7.68 -16.81
C GLY A 74 0.14 8.38 -18.07
N ASN A 75 -0.62 9.33 -18.64
CA ASN A 75 -0.20 10.11 -19.79
C ASN A 75 0.97 11.05 -19.44
N LEU A 76 0.92 11.71 -18.29
CA LEU A 76 2.03 12.52 -17.78
C LEU A 76 3.30 11.68 -17.59
N VAL A 77 3.19 10.53 -16.92
CA VAL A 77 4.35 9.67 -16.68
C VAL A 77 4.99 9.20 -18.00
N VAL A 78 4.19 8.87 -19.00
CA VAL A 78 4.69 8.50 -20.34
C VAL A 78 5.40 9.68 -21.01
N SER A 79 4.88 10.91 -20.89
CA SER A 79 5.47 12.11 -21.52
C SER A 79 6.87 12.43 -20.98
N ILE A 80 7.14 12.10 -19.71
CA ILE A 80 8.44 12.35 -19.06
C ILE A 80 9.32 11.10 -18.99
N ALA A 81 8.86 9.96 -19.49
CA ALA A 81 9.58 8.68 -19.41
C ALA A 81 10.91 8.69 -20.16
N GLU A 82 11.06 9.52 -21.20
CA GLU A 82 12.31 9.68 -21.93
C GLU A 82 13.42 10.20 -20.99
N GLY A 83 14.47 9.43 -20.83
CA GLY A 83 15.56 9.73 -19.89
C GLY A 83 15.56 8.92 -18.61
N PHE A 84 14.52 8.13 -18.35
CA PHE A 84 14.45 7.21 -17.22
C PHE A 84 14.60 5.76 -17.68
N ASN A 85 15.41 5.00 -16.93
CA ASN A 85 15.57 3.56 -17.15
C ASN A 85 14.57 2.76 -16.32
N TYR A 86 14.05 3.35 -15.25
CA TYR A 86 13.10 2.74 -14.32
C TYR A 86 11.99 3.71 -13.97
N ILE A 87 10.77 3.20 -13.87
CA ILE A 87 9.59 3.93 -13.41
C ILE A 87 8.93 3.09 -12.32
N LEU A 88 8.96 3.60 -11.09
CA LEU A 88 8.46 2.90 -9.92
C LEU A 88 7.23 3.61 -9.33
N ALA A 89 6.31 2.83 -8.79
CA ALA A 89 5.23 3.32 -7.93
C ALA A 89 4.95 2.28 -6.83
N PRO A 90 4.36 2.67 -5.68
CA PRO A 90 3.94 1.71 -4.67
C PRO A 90 2.87 0.76 -5.22
N ALA A 91 2.90 -0.50 -4.80
CA ALA A 91 1.89 -1.52 -5.17
C ALA A 91 0.58 -1.35 -4.39
N THR A 92 0.19 -0.13 -4.07
CA THR A 92 -1.12 0.26 -3.53
C THR A 92 -2.15 0.33 -4.66
N THR A 93 -3.40 0.64 -4.34
CA THR A 93 -4.45 0.88 -5.35
C THR A 93 -4.07 2.02 -6.30
N PHE A 94 -3.32 3.03 -5.82
CA PHE A 94 -2.79 4.12 -6.63
C PHE A 94 -1.87 3.61 -7.75
N GLY A 95 -0.75 2.97 -7.41
CA GLY A 95 0.21 2.50 -8.42
C GLY A 95 -0.35 1.42 -9.33
N LYS A 96 -1.16 0.50 -8.78
CA LYS A 96 -1.84 -0.56 -9.55
C LYS A 96 -2.83 -0.02 -10.58
N ASN A 97 -3.37 1.18 -10.37
CA ASN A 97 -4.35 1.78 -11.27
C ASN A 97 -3.71 2.36 -12.53
N PHE A 98 -2.63 3.15 -12.42
CA PHE A 98 -2.08 3.87 -13.58
C PHE A 98 -0.86 3.18 -14.21
N LEU A 99 -0.02 2.49 -13.43
CA LEU A 99 1.27 1.98 -13.93
C LEU A 99 1.15 0.92 -15.04
N PRO A 100 0.14 0.02 -15.06
CA PRO A 100 -0.09 -0.88 -16.20
C PRO A 100 -0.36 -0.14 -17.51
N ARG A 101 -0.99 1.05 -17.44
CA ARG A 101 -1.21 1.91 -18.62
C ARG A 101 0.10 2.49 -19.12
N VAL A 102 0.98 2.89 -18.22
CA VAL A 102 2.32 3.38 -18.55
C VAL A 102 3.11 2.28 -19.27
N ALA A 103 3.15 1.08 -18.70
CA ALA A 103 3.84 -0.07 -19.31
C ALA A 103 3.33 -0.37 -20.73
N ALA A 104 1.99 -0.41 -20.89
CA ALA A 104 1.37 -0.66 -22.18
C ALA A 104 1.68 0.44 -23.22
N LYS A 105 1.70 1.73 -22.81
CA LYS A 105 2.03 2.84 -23.72
C LYS A 105 3.52 2.87 -24.10
N LEU A 106 4.40 2.39 -23.25
CA LEU A 106 5.84 2.28 -23.52
C LEU A 106 6.21 0.97 -24.22
N ASP A 107 5.25 0.08 -24.45
CA ASP A 107 5.44 -1.26 -25.04
C ASP A 107 6.46 -2.12 -24.29
N VAL A 108 6.37 -2.11 -22.94
CA VAL A 108 7.21 -2.88 -22.03
C VAL A 108 6.38 -3.71 -21.05
N GLN A 109 7.01 -4.70 -20.39
CA GLN A 109 6.34 -5.52 -19.38
C GLN A 109 6.44 -4.88 -17.99
N GLN A 110 5.31 -4.80 -17.28
CA GLN A 110 5.33 -4.40 -15.88
C GLN A 110 5.80 -5.53 -14.98
N ILE A 111 6.72 -5.23 -14.07
CA ILE A 111 7.11 -6.13 -12.97
C ILE A 111 6.31 -5.70 -11.74
N SER A 112 5.27 -6.49 -11.42
CA SER A 112 4.32 -6.12 -10.37
C SER A 112 4.71 -6.65 -9.01
N ASP A 113 4.59 -5.79 -7.98
CA ASP A 113 4.58 -6.16 -6.57
C ASP A 113 5.90 -6.82 -6.13
N ILE A 114 7.03 -6.17 -6.46
CA ILE A 114 8.36 -6.69 -6.08
C ILE A 114 8.56 -6.63 -4.56
N ILE A 115 9.28 -7.63 -4.04
CA ILE A 115 9.64 -7.75 -2.63
C ILE A 115 11.15 -7.72 -2.39
N SER A 116 11.96 -7.74 -3.45
CA SER A 116 13.42 -7.68 -3.36
C SER A 116 13.99 -7.27 -4.71
N VAL A 117 15.08 -6.52 -4.64
CA VAL A 117 15.96 -6.18 -5.76
C VAL A 117 17.18 -7.09 -5.66
N GLU A 118 17.42 -7.95 -6.67
CA GLU A 118 18.58 -8.85 -6.71
C GLU A 118 19.75 -8.21 -7.47
N ASP A 119 19.43 -7.52 -8.55
CA ASP A 119 20.35 -6.69 -9.33
C ASP A 119 19.56 -5.68 -10.19
N ALA A 120 20.25 -4.97 -11.09
CA ALA A 120 19.65 -3.91 -11.91
C ALA A 120 18.48 -4.37 -12.81
N ASP A 121 18.39 -5.64 -13.16
CA ASP A 121 17.37 -6.17 -14.05
C ASP A 121 16.61 -7.40 -13.49
N THR A 122 16.91 -7.79 -12.26
CA THR A 122 16.39 -9.01 -11.64
C THR A 122 15.73 -8.71 -10.28
N PHE A 123 14.51 -9.17 -10.12
CA PHE A 123 13.65 -8.85 -8.98
C PHE A 123 12.93 -10.11 -8.48
N LYS A 124 12.60 -10.14 -7.18
CA LYS A 124 11.70 -11.16 -6.63
C LYS A 124 10.30 -10.61 -6.43
N ARG A 125 9.33 -11.45 -6.74
CA ARG A 125 7.91 -11.12 -6.55
C ARG A 125 7.10 -12.33 -6.14
N PRO A 126 6.06 -12.17 -5.29
CA PRO A 126 5.15 -13.26 -4.96
C PRO A 126 4.20 -13.54 -6.13
N ILE A 127 3.91 -14.82 -6.31
CA ILE A 127 2.89 -15.34 -7.23
C ILE A 127 2.02 -16.38 -6.50
N TYR A 128 0.89 -16.75 -7.08
CA TYR A 128 -0.08 -17.66 -6.44
C TYR A 128 -0.45 -17.23 -5.01
N ALA A 129 -0.86 -15.98 -4.86
CA ALA A 129 -1.21 -15.36 -3.57
C ALA A 129 -0.09 -15.46 -2.50
N GLY A 130 1.18 -15.45 -2.95
CA GLY A 130 2.35 -15.52 -2.07
C GLY A 130 2.76 -16.93 -1.66
N SER A 131 2.16 -17.98 -2.24
CA SER A 131 2.59 -19.36 -2.03
C SER A 131 3.93 -19.68 -2.70
N CYS A 132 4.31 -18.90 -3.71
CA CYS A 132 5.59 -19.01 -4.42
C CYS A 132 6.22 -17.64 -4.60
N ILE A 133 7.54 -17.59 -4.58
CA ILE A 133 8.34 -16.42 -4.91
C ILE A 133 9.00 -16.66 -6.26
N ALA A 134 8.67 -15.84 -7.26
CA ALA A 134 9.31 -15.88 -8.56
C ALA A 134 10.49 -14.89 -8.60
N THR A 135 11.63 -15.34 -9.10
CA THR A 135 12.72 -14.45 -9.52
C THR A 135 12.52 -14.15 -10.99
N VAL A 136 12.35 -12.88 -11.35
CA VAL A 136 12.08 -12.42 -12.70
C VAL A 136 13.19 -11.48 -13.17
N LYS A 137 13.61 -11.64 -14.42
CA LYS A 137 14.57 -10.78 -15.09
C LYS A 137 13.88 -10.06 -16.25
N SER A 138 14.02 -8.72 -16.32
CA SER A 138 13.52 -7.93 -17.43
C SER A 138 14.66 -7.55 -18.39
N ASN A 139 14.42 -7.76 -19.67
CA ASN A 139 15.29 -7.30 -20.73
C ASN A 139 14.82 -5.99 -21.40
N ASP A 140 13.72 -5.42 -20.88
CA ASP A 140 13.16 -4.18 -21.42
C ASP A 140 14.11 -2.99 -21.20
N SER A 141 14.10 -2.04 -22.10
CA SER A 141 14.92 -0.83 -22.00
C SER A 141 14.48 0.08 -20.84
N VAL A 142 13.18 0.14 -20.58
CA VAL A 142 12.58 0.83 -19.42
C VAL A 142 11.87 -0.22 -18.57
N LYS A 143 12.17 -0.24 -17.27
CA LYS A 143 11.55 -1.16 -16.31
C LYS A 143 10.45 -0.46 -15.55
N VAL A 144 9.21 -0.90 -15.74
CA VAL A 144 8.03 -0.38 -15.05
C VAL A 144 7.69 -1.30 -13.89
N ILE A 145 7.73 -0.80 -12.65
CA ILE A 145 7.76 -1.64 -11.45
C ILE A 145 6.76 -1.12 -10.41
N THR A 146 5.92 -2.00 -9.86
CA THR A 146 5.24 -1.70 -8.60
C THR A 146 5.94 -2.36 -7.42
N VAL A 147 6.08 -1.62 -6.31
CA VAL A 147 6.85 -2.01 -5.12
C VAL A 147 5.91 -2.39 -4.00
N ARG A 148 6.07 -3.59 -3.43
CA ARG A 148 5.36 -3.99 -2.20
C ARG A 148 5.92 -3.22 -1.02
N THR A 149 5.15 -2.28 -0.50
CA THR A 149 5.59 -1.35 0.54
C THR A 149 6.00 -2.04 1.83
N THR A 150 5.35 -3.16 2.18
CA THR A 150 5.67 -3.93 3.39
C THR A 150 6.99 -4.72 3.31
N ALA A 151 7.63 -4.78 2.15
CA ALA A 151 8.88 -5.54 1.95
C ALA A 151 10.14 -4.65 2.00
N PHE A 152 9.98 -3.34 2.07
CA PHE A 152 11.07 -2.37 2.12
C PHE A 152 10.84 -1.41 3.28
N ASP A 153 11.89 -1.07 4.02
CA ASP A 153 11.82 -0.07 5.07
C ASP A 153 11.54 1.33 4.47
N ALA A 154 10.88 2.19 5.23
CA ALA A 154 10.66 3.55 4.80
C ALA A 154 11.98 4.34 4.76
N SER A 155 12.25 5.03 3.65
CA SER A 155 13.39 5.95 3.58
C SER A 155 13.26 7.06 4.62
N PRO A 156 14.33 7.38 5.36
CA PRO A 156 14.26 8.41 6.39
C PRO A 156 14.07 9.79 5.76
N ILE A 157 13.45 10.68 6.52
CA ILE A 157 13.34 12.10 6.17
C ILE A 157 14.60 12.83 6.65
N SER A 158 15.18 13.62 5.78
CA SER A 158 16.39 14.45 6.04
C SER A 158 16.00 15.88 6.42
N ASP A 159 16.87 16.54 7.16
CA ASP A 159 16.77 17.98 7.40
C ASP A 159 17.17 18.81 6.17
N SER A 160 17.92 18.21 5.22
CA SER A 160 18.29 18.82 3.95
C SER A 160 17.27 18.49 2.86
N SER A 161 17.02 19.44 1.98
CA SER A 161 16.14 19.25 0.82
C SER A 161 16.92 19.24 -0.48
N VAL A 162 16.45 18.44 -1.45
CA VAL A 162 16.93 18.49 -2.83
C VAL A 162 16.14 19.54 -3.64
N THR A 163 16.60 19.82 -4.87
CA THR A 163 15.93 20.76 -5.77
C THR A 163 14.56 20.23 -6.20
N VAL A 164 13.55 21.09 -6.08
CA VAL A 164 12.23 20.87 -6.66
C VAL A 164 12.19 21.59 -8.01
N ASN A 165 12.05 20.84 -9.08
CA ASN A 165 11.96 21.35 -10.46
C ASN A 165 10.49 21.38 -10.88
N ALA A 166 10.03 22.50 -11.44
CA ALA A 166 8.71 22.56 -12.04
C ALA A 166 8.69 21.70 -13.31
N GLY A 167 7.66 20.89 -13.46
CA GLY A 167 7.34 20.13 -14.68
C GLY A 167 6.08 20.67 -15.35
N ASP A 168 5.95 20.40 -16.64
CA ASP A 168 4.80 20.81 -17.42
C ASP A 168 3.69 19.77 -17.34
N ALA A 169 2.44 20.22 -17.18
CA ALA A 169 1.27 19.38 -17.31
C ALA A 169 1.06 18.97 -18.78
N VAL A 170 0.40 17.83 -18.99
CA VAL A 170 -0.05 17.41 -20.32
C VAL A 170 -1.57 17.51 -20.40
N ASP A 171 -2.09 17.71 -21.61
CA ASP A 171 -3.53 17.84 -21.83
C ASP A 171 -4.27 16.58 -21.35
N SER A 172 -5.45 16.78 -20.73
CA SER A 172 -6.31 15.67 -20.34
C SER A 172 -6.77 14.85 -21.54
N LEU A 173 -6.79 13.54 -21.35
CA LEU A 173 -7.37 12.63 -22.34
C LEU A 173 -8.92 12.70 -22.36
N ASN A 174 -9.55 13.27 -21.33
CA ASN A 174 -11.01 13.38 -21.16
C ASN A 174 -11.75 12.03 -21.33
N ASN A 175 -11.11 10.93 -20.96
CA ASN A 175 -11.68 9.58 -21.05
C ASN A 175 -12.50 9.21 -19.82
N SER A 176 -12.24 9.86 -18.69
CA SER A 176 -12.93 9.68 -17.42
C SER A 176 -13.07 11.02 -16.72
N SER A 177 -13.96 11.09 -15.75
CA SER A 177 -14.14 12.26 -14.90
C SER A 177 -14.37 11.82 -13.45
N PHE A 178 -13.83 12.60 -12.52
CA PHE A 178 -14.10 12.39 -11.10
C PHE A 178 -15.55 12.81 -10.81
N VAL A 179 -16.25 12.02 -10.01
CA VAL A 179 -17.62 12.30 -9.58
C VAL A 179 -17.62 12.64 -8.08
N ASN A 180 -17.25 11.71 -7.23
CA ASN A 180 -17.11 11.88 -5.79
C ASN A 180 -16.32 10.75 -5.17
N ASP A 181 -15.82 10.96 -3.96
CA ASP A 181 -15.27 9.93 -3.07
C ASP A 181 -16.25 9.68 -1.91
N GLU A 182 -16.34 8.42 -1.51
CA GLU A 182 -17.03 7.99 -0.30
C GLU A 182 -15.98 7.34 0.60
N ILE A 183 -15.25 8.15 1.35
CA ILE A 183 -14.18 7.71 2.25
C ILE A 183 -14.75 7.63 3.66
N ALA A 184 -14.53 6.50 4.33
CA ALA A 184 -14.87 6.36 5.74
C ALA A 184 -13.94 7.24 6.58
N GLU A 185 -14.52 8.23 7.25
CA GLU A 185 -13.77 9.04 8.23
C GLU A 185 -13.50 8.20 9.48
N SER A 186 -12.25 8.17 9.92
CA SER A 186 -11.84 7.48 11.14
C SER A 186 -10.69 8.24 11.80
N ASP A 187 -10.79 8.42 13.12
CA ASP A 187 -9.70 8.96 13.95
C ASP A 187 -8.59 7.94 14.23
N ARG A 188 -8.78 6.67 13.79
CA ARG A 188 -7.80 5.59 13.97
C ARG A 188 -6.71 5.65 12.90
N PRO A 189 -5.51 5.10 13.20
CA PRO A 189 -4.43 5.02 12.21
C PRO A 189 -4.88 4.34 10.90
N GLU A 190 -4.32 4.76 9.78
CA GLU A 190 -4.53 4.06 8.51
C GLU A 190 -3.98 2.64 8.58
N LEU A 191 -4.70 1.66 8.02
CA LEU A 191 -4.32 0.23 8.01
C LEU A 191 -2.90 -0.01 7.48
N THR A 192 -2.50 0.72 6.44
CA THR A 192 -1.20 0.53 5.79
C THR A 192 -0.02 1.12 6.56
N ALA A 193 -0.29 1.97 7.55
CA ALA A 193 0.71 2.66 8.36
C ALA A 193 0.68 2.26 9.84
N ALA A 194 -0.32 1.48 10.28
CA ALA A 194 -0.53 1.13 11.67
C ALA A 194 0.47 0.08 12.18
N ASP A 195 1.04 0.32 13.36
CA ASP A 195 1.89 -0.65 14.07
C ASP A 195 1.10 -1.82 14.67
N VAL A 196 -0.16 -1.59 15.01
CA VAL A 196 -1.07 -2.59 15.58
C VAL A 196 -2.37 -2.60 14.79
N ILE A 197 -2.84 -3.78 14.43
CA ILE A 197 -4.11 -3.97 13.72
C ILE A 197 -4.97 -4.99 14.46
N VAL A 198 -6.23 -4.63 14.72
CA VAL A 198 -7.26 -5.55 15.20
C VAL A 198 -8.23 -5.81 14.06
N SER A 199 -8.35 -7.05 13.60
CA SER A 199 -9.11 -7.39 12.41
C SER A 199 -10.24 -8.37 12.70
N GLY A 200 -11.44 -8.04 12.20
CA GLY A 200 -12.65 -8.82 12.40
C GLY A 200 -13.03 -9.68 11.19
N GLY A 201 -13.46 -10.92 11.47
CA GLY A 201 -13.96 -11.85 10.45
C GLY A 201 -15.48 -11.91 10.38
N ARG A 202 -15.98 -12.72 9.43
CA ARG A 202 -17.42 -12.97 9.27
C ARG A 202 -18.07 -13.61 10.51
N ALA A 203 -17.28 -14.24 11.39
CA ALA A 203 -17.78 -14.85 12.62
C ALA A 203 -18.37 -13.84 13.62
N LEU A 204 -18.11 -12.54 13.45
CA LEU A 204 -18.78 -11.47 14.21
C LEU A 204 -20.29 -11.40 13.95
N GLY A 205 -20.78 -11.82 12.80
CA GLY A 205 -22.20 -12.01 12.49
C GLY A 205 -22.97 -10.74 12.11
N SER A 206 -22.54 -9.55 12.53
CA SER A 206 -23.20 -8.28 12.19
C SER A 206 -22.27 -7.08 12.32
N SER A 207 -22.69 -5.92 11.80
CA SER A 207 -21.98 -4.65 11.97
C SER A 207 -21.98 -4.16 13.43
N GLU A 208 -23.07 -4.41 14.18
CA GLU A 208 -23.16 -4.03 15.59
C GLU A 208 -22.09 -4.73 16.44
N ASN A 209 -21.76 -5.97 16.10
CA ASN A 209 -20.75 -6.74 16.80
C ASN A 209 -19.31 -6.28 16.50
N PHE A 210 -19.10 -5.51 15.43
CA PHE A 210 -17.80 -4.90 15.17
C PHE A 210 -17.36 -3.93 16.27
N LYS A 211 -18.28 -3.42 17.07
CA LYS A 211 -17.98 -2.58 18.24
C LYS A 211 -17.00 -3.23 19.24
N ILE A 212 -17.00 -4.57 19.35
CA ILE A 212 -16.03 -5.25 20.23
C ILE A 212 -14.61 -5.17 19.65
N ILE A 213 -14.47 -5.22 18.34
CA ILE A 213 -13.19 -5.02 17.63
C ILE A 213 -12.72 -3.59 17.78
N GLU A 214 -13.62 -2.64 17.61
CA GLU A 214 -13.36 -1.21 17.73
C GLU A 214 -12.92 -0.85 19.16
N ALA A 215 -13.59 -1.38 20.17
CA ALA A 215 -13.24 -1.14 21.57
C ALA A 215 -11.82 -1.65 21.91
N LEU A 216 -11.44 -2.83 21.42
CA LEU A 216 -10.09 -3.35 21.60
C LEU A 216 -9.06 -2.51 20.82
N ALA A 217 -9.40 -2.11 19.58
CA ALA A 217 -8.53 -1.27 18.76
C ALA A 217 -8.28 0.09 19.43
N ASP A 218 -9.30 0.72 19.98
CA ASP A 218 -9.20 2.02 20.69
C ASP A 218 -8.29 1.92 21.92
N LYS A 219 -8.39 0.83 22.68
CA LYS A 219 -7.50 0.58 23.84
C LYS A 219 -6.03 0.43 23.45
N LEU A 220 -5.77 -0.19 22.28
CA LEU A 220 -4.42 -0.46 21.77
C LEU A 220 -3.87 0.68 20.90
N GLY A 221 -4.65 1.71 20.58
CA GLY A 221 -4.29 2.71 19.57
C GLY A 221 -4.12 2.08 18.18
N ALA A 222 -4.88 1.04 17.89
CA ALA A 222 -4.75 0.19 16.72
C ALA A 222 -5.66 0.63 15.56
N ALA A 223 -5.28 0.25 14.35
CA ALA A 223 -6.20 0.30 13.21
C ALA A 223 -7.19 -0.88 13.25
N VAL A 224 -8.36 -0.67 12.66
CA VAL A 224 -9.37 -1.72 12.50
C VAL A 224 -9.32 -2.28 11.09
N GLY A 225 -9.14 -3.60 10.98
CA GLY A 225 -9.17 -4.34 9.73
C GLY A 225 -10.38 -5.28 9.64
N ALA A 226 -10.62 -5.82 8.46
CA ALA A 226 -11.67 -6.81 8.25
C ALA A 226 -11.30 -7.82 7.16
N SER A 227 -11.87 -9.01 7.27
CA SER A 227 -11.81 -9.96 6.18
C SER A 227 -12.75 -9.53 5.04
N ARG A 228 -12.43 -9.93 3.79
CA ARG A 228 -13.32 -9.70 2.65
C ARG A 228 -14.75 -10.20 2.91
N ALA A 229 -14.89 -11.36 3.56
CA ALA A 229 -16.21 -11.92 3.87
C ALA A 229 -17.04 -11.07 4.85
N ALA A 230 -16.41 -10.30 5.73
CA ALA A 230 -17.07 -9.34 6.61
C ALA A 230 -17.50 -8.08 5.84
N VAL A 231 -16.65 -7.60 4.93
CA VAL A 231 -16.95 -6.46 4.03
C VAL A 231 -18.07 -6.83 3.06
N ASP A 232 -17.99 -7.96 2.38
CA ASP A 232 -19.03 -8.44 1.45
C ASP A 232 -20.39 -8.65 2.16
N ALA A 233 -20.39 -8.96 3.47
CA ALA A 233 -21.59 -9.05 4.30
C ALA A 233 -22.11 -7.69 4.78
N GLY A 234 -21.43 -6.60 4.47
CA GLY A 234 -21.82 -5.23 4.83
C GLY A 234 -21.58 -4.88 6.31
N TYR A 235 -20.68 -5.59 7.00
CA TYR A 235 -20.40 -5.29 8.42
C TYR A 235 -19.56 -4.03 8.59
N VAL A 236 -18.65 -3.78 7.66
CA VAL A 236 -17.77 -2.60 7.62
C VAL A 236 -17.54 -2.15 6.18
N PRO A 237 -17.13 -0.89 5.97
CA PRO A 237 -16.75 -0.37 4.65
C PRO A 237 -15.59 -1.13 4.02
N ASN A 238 -15.47 -1.02 2.67
CA ASN A 238 -14.41 -1.68 1.90
C ASN A 238 -12.98 -1.24 2.30
N ASP A 239 -12.83 -0.02 2.80
CA ASP A 239 -11.53 0.53 3.23
C ASP A 239 -10.89 -0.23 4.40
N TYR A 240 -11.66 -1.03 5.12
CA TYR A 240 -11.21 -1.90 6.20
C TYR A 240 -10.68 -3.25 5.70
N GLN A 241 -10.84 -3.56 4.40
CA GLN A 241 -10.49 -4.87 3.88
C GLN A 241 -8.98 -5.10 3.89
N VAL A 242 -8.56 -6.18 4.58
CA VAL A 242 -7.20 -6.72 4.53
C VAL A 242 -7.19 -7.99 3.69
N GLY A 243 -6.26 -8.10 2.75
CA GLY A 243 -6.11 -9.27 1.91
C GLY A 243 -5.57 -8.97 0.52
N GLN A 244 -5.53 -9.98 -0.34
CA GLN A 244 -5.00 -9.90 -1.71
C GLN A 244 -5.67 -8.80 -2.56
N THR A 245 -6.98 -8.59 -2.37
CA THR A 245 -7.77 -7.58 -3.11
C THR A 245 -8.10 -6.35 -2.27
N GLY A 246 -7.64 -6.32 -1.03
CA GLY A 246 -7.72 -5.18 -0.12
C GLY A 246 -6.34 -4.58 0.15
N LYS A 247 -6.15 -4.08 1.36
CA LYS A 247 -4.87 -3.54 1.81
C LYS A 247 -3.93 -4.68 2.22
N ILE A 248 -2.65 -4.57 1.86
CA ILE A 248 -1.58 -5.45 2.33
C ILE A 248 -0.89 -4.72 3.49
N VAL A 249 -0.78 -5.40 4.62
CA VAL A 249 -0.28 -4.85 5.87
C VAL A 249 0.79 -5.76 6.48
N ALA A 250 1.72 -5.19 7.24
CA ALA A 250 2.73 -5.92 7.99
C ALA A 250 3.01 -5.19 9.32
N PRO A 251 2.01 -5.10 10.21
CA PRO A 251 2.17 -4.44 11.51
C PRO A 251 3.12 -5.22 12.41
N THR A 252 3.53 -4.58 13.51
CA THR A 252 4.22 -5.25 14.61
C THR A 252 3.31 -6.29 15.28
N LEU A 253 2.00 -6.00 15.38
CA LEU A 253 1.00 -6.92 15.94
C LEU A 253 -0.27 -6.94 15.09
N TYR A 254 -0.68 -8.11 14.65
CA TYR A 254 -1.94 -8.36 13.97
C TYR A 254 -2.82 -9.30 14.79
N ILE A 255 -3.99 -8.83 15.24
CA ILE A 255 -4.94 -9.64 16.01
C ILE A 255 -6.10 -10.04 15.08
N ALA A 256 -6.17 -11.31 14.71
CA ALA A 256 -7.18 -11.90 13.84
C ALA A 256 -8.34 -12.51 14.65
N ILE A 257 -9.49 -11.88 14.66
CA ILE A 257 -10.65 -12.27 15.48
C ILE A 257 -11.77 -12.83 14.58
N GLY A 258 -12.08 -14.11 14.74
CA GLY A 258 -13.12 -14.77 13.96
C GLY A 258 -12.84 -14.84 12.45
N ILE A 259 -11.55 -14.83 12.07
CA ILE A 259 -11.06 -14.95 10.70
C ILE A 259 -10.62 -16.37 10.44
N SER A 260 -11.08 -16.96 9.32
CA SER A 260 -10.76 -18.36 8.98
C SER A 260 -9.32 -18.59 8.53
N GLY A 261 -8.65 -17.56 7.99
CA GLY A 261 -7.31 -17.72 7.40
C GLY A 261 -7.33 -18.24 5.97
N ALA A 262 -8.33 -17.85 5.17
CA ALA A 262 -8.31 -18.09 3.73
C ALA A 262 -7.05 -17.49 3.10
N ILE A 263 -6.47 -18.17 2.10
CA ILE A 263 -5.20 -17.78 1.47
C ILE A 263 -5.20 -16.33 0.96
N GLN A 264 -6.36 -15.83 0.53
CA GLN A 264 -6.50 -14.44 0.07
C GLN A 264 -6.36 -13.43 1.21
N HIS A 265 -6.81 -13.78 2.43
CA HIS A 265 -6.62 -12.94 3.62
C HIS A 265 -5.16 -13.02 4.10
N LEU A 266 -4.61 -14.23 4.17
CA LEU A 266 -3.22 -14.45 4.56
C LEU A 266 -2.23 -13.69 3.66
N ALA A 267 -2.50 -13.62 2.35
CA ALA A 267 -1.69 -12.84 1.41
C ALA A 267 -1.58 -11.35 1.77
N GLY A 268 -2.51 -10.84 2.58
CA GLY A 268 -2.52 -9.44 3.00
C GLY A 268 -1.94 -9.18 4.38
N MET A 269 -1.65 -10.21 5.23
CA MET A 269 -1.21 -9.96 6.60
C MET A 269 -0.15 -10.93 7.16
N LYS A 270 0.19 -11.98 6.42
CA LYS A 270 1.12 -13.02 6.91
C LYS A 270 2.53 -12.51 7.22
N ASP A 271 2.91 -11.36 6.66
CA ASP A 271 4.22 -10.74 6.88
C ASP A 271 4.25 -9.86 8.16
N SER A 272 3.17 -9.86 8.97
CA SER A 272 3.12 -9.23 10.30
C SER A 272 4.15 -9.86 11.23
N LYS A 273 4.77 -9.07 12.13
CA LYS A 273 5.82 -9.59 13.02
C LYS A 273 5.28 -10.56 14.06
N VAL A 274 4.10 -10.27 14.61
CA VAL A 274 3.38 -11.13 15.55
C VAL A 274 1.94 -11.24 15.11
N ILE A 275 1.44 -12.46 15.02
CA ILE A 275 0.05 -12.76 14.67
C ILE A 275 -0.62 -13.47 15.84
N VAL A 276 -1.70 -12.87 16.35
CA VAL A 276 -2.58 -13.46 17.35
C VAL A 276 -3.89 -13.85 16.70
N ALA A 277 -4.38 -15.07 16.92
CA ALA A 277 -5.65 -15.53 16.37
C ALA A 277 -6.62 -15.96 17.47
N ILE A 278 -7.88 -15.52 17.36
CA ILE A 278 -9.00 -15.96 18.19
C ILE A 278 -10.07 -16.56 17.28
N ASN A 279 -10.32 -17.84 17.40
CA ASN A 279 -11.35 -18.54 16.62
C ASN A 279 -11.91 -19.72 17.43
N LYS A 280 -13.19 -20.02 17.24
CA LYS A 280 -13.82 -21.19 17.87
C LYS A 280 -13.51 -22.53 17.17
N ASP A 281 -13.09 -22.46 15.89
CA ASP A 281 -12.72 -23.61 15.07
C ASP A 281 -11.22 -23.84 15.22
N GLU A 282 -10.83 -24.91 15.92
CA GLU A 282 -9.43 -25.27 16.17
C GLU A 282 -8.66 -25.64 14.88
N ASP A 283 -9.39 -26.07 13.84
CA ASP A 283 -8.82 -26.42 12.54
C ASP A 283 -8.73 -25.23 11.56
N ALA A 284 -9.13 -24.03 12.01
CA ALA A 284 -9.09 -22.86 11.15
C ALA A 284 -7.67 -22.58 10.66
N PRO A 285 -7.46 -22.42 9.33
CA PRO A 285 -6.12 -22.19 8.73
C PRO A 285 -5.35 -21.00 9.31
N ILE A 286 -6.04 -20.05 9.94
CA ILE A 286 -5.38 -18.89 10.58
C ILE A 286 -4.39 -19.32 11.66
N PHE A 287 -4.66 -20.43 12.37
CA PHE A 287 -3.75 -20.95 13.40
C PHE A 287 -2.44 -21.50 12.85
N GLN A 288 -2.36 -21.80 11.55
CA GLN A 288 -1.11 -22.25 10.92
C GLN A 288 -0.08 -21.13 10.76
N VAL A 289 -0.53 -19.86 10.81
CA VAL A 289 0.34 -18.69 10.68
C VAL A 289 0.36 -17.85 11.95
N ALA A 290 -0.47 -18.15 12.94
CA ALA A 290 -0.51 -17.44 14.20
C ALA A 290 0.65 -17.84 15.12
N ASP A 291 1.32 -16.85 15.72
CA ASP A 291 2.31 -17.06 16.79
C ASP A 291 1.61 -17.43 18.10
N TYR A 292 0.42 -16.87 18.33
CA TYR A 292 -0.42 -17.16 19.49
C TYR A 292 -1.85 -17.42 19.03
N GLY A 293 -2.43 -18.53 19.50
CA GLY A 293 -3.79 -18.90 19.17
C GLY A 293 -4.64 -19.16 20.40
N LEU A 294 -5.84 -18.59 20.43
CA LEU A 294 -6.88 -18.90 21.41
C LEU A 294 -8.06 -19.58 20.71
N VAL A 295 -8.30 -20.84 21.04
CA VAL A 295 -9.52 -21.54 20.63
C VAL A 295 -10.61 -21.22 21.63
N GLY A 296 -11.60 -20.39 21.22
CA GLY A 296 -12.66 -19.93 22.12
C GLY A 296 -13.70 -19.06 21.46
N ASP A 297 -14.71 -18.70 22.23
CA ASP A 297 -15.74 -17.77 21.77
C ASP A 297 -15.19 -16.34 21.79
N LEU A 298 -15.21 -15.69 20.63
CA LEU A 298 -14.73 -14.31 20.47
C LEU A 298 -15.57 -13.30 21.29
N PHE A 299 -16.86 -13.61 21.53
CA PHE A 299 -17.73 -12.71 22.30
C PHE A 299 -17.45 -12.75 23.83
N GLU A 300 -16.74 -13.75 24.31
CA GLU A 300 -16.23 -13.84 25.68
C GLU A 300 -14.78 -13.35 25.74
N ALA A 301 -13.92 -13.86 24.85
CA ALA A 301 -12.48 -13.62 24.89
C ALA A 301 -12.08 -12.16 24.57
N VAL A 302 -12.75 -11.52 23.60
CA VAL A 302 -12.36 -10.17 23.18
C VAL A 302 -12.70 -9.11 24.24
N PRO A 303 -13.88 -9.10 24.87
CA PRO A 303 -14.15 -8.20 26.00
C PRO A 303 -13.19 -8.41 27.18
N GLU A 304 -12.89 -9.67 27.55
CA GLU A 304 -11.93 -9.97 28.64
C GLU A 304 -10.52 -9.44 28.30
N LEU A 305 -10.07 -9.63 27.04
CA LEU A 305 -8.81 -9.07 26.58
C LEU A 305 -8.83 -7.53 26.63
N THR A 306 -9.94 -6.91 26.21
CA THR A 306 -10.09 -5.44 26.22
C THR A 306 -10.03 -4.86 27.63
N ASP A 307 -10.55 -5.58 28.62
CA ASP A 307 -10.50 -5.16 30.01
C ASP A 307 -9.10 -5.37 30.65
N SER A 308 -8.28 -6.22 30.04
CA SER A 308 -6.95 -6.61 30.54
C SER A 308 -5.80 -5.75 30.02
N VAL A 309 -6.02 -4.92 28.96
CA VAL A 309 -5.02 -4.08 28.29
C VAL A 309 -5.19 -2.58 28.54
#